data_55981788983240d5d7504ab2edbbdab0
#
_entry.id   55981788983240d5d7504ab2edbbdab0
#
_cell.length_a   1.000
_cell.length_b   1.000
_cell.length_c   1.000
_cell.angle_alpha   90.00
_cell.angle_beta   90.00
_cell.angle_gamma   90.00
#
_symmetry.space_group_name_H-M   'P 1'
#
loop_
_entity.id
_entity.type
_entity.pdbx_description
1 polymer ?
#
loop_
_entity_poly.entity_id
_entity_poly.type
_entity_poly.pdbx_seq_one_letter_code
_entity_poly.pdbx_strand_id
1 'polypeptide(L)'
;MFQMVPIVILILIPSVLTISKPSTVKLIIDTDGVYDDIRGLSIALTHPNVEVIAITTVHGGVSANQSAANVARVLRATGRESVPVFIGAQDSLVPKGPIQVWEDLFGTDGIGGVPNAIPKSQPSDFTMARKQNAVDALIEITKSTSDVILVALGPLTNLAMAIRKDPEVVKRIRKVVLMGGNYLGVGNSQFNSTAEFNFLMDPEAAHIVLSSIHTTIIPWDTCFLKGPEYNMIVNYEDSLNQKTPLSYFLSNITAKGRQYNKETQQLYAFVDDIAVAVAIDSKVATKCMNLCATVELEEKALTRGQVAVDWLSTKYDPVDHSFKASGDKNEGNWMSQTFVTEYDVKKVNEMLLDAVKGSGKGTEVTIKLNDNNSLFTIV
;
A
#
# COMPACT_ATOMS: atom_id res chain seq x y z
N MET A 1 79.64 -22.35 -11.95
CA MET A 1 78.36 -22.78 -12.44
C MET A 1 77.33 -22.22 -11.48
N PHE A 2 76.84 -21.00 -11.74
CA PHE A 2 75.87 -20.33 -10.88
C PHE A 2 74.48 -20.67 -11.40
N GLN A 3 73.65 -21.34 -10.60
CA GLN A 3 72.24 -21.56 -10.87
C GLN A 3 71.46 -20.31 -10.57
N MET A 4 70.84 -19.71 -11.57
CA MET A 4 69.86 -18.63 -11.43
C MET A 4 68.51 -19.23 -11.00
N VAL A 5 68.01 -18.82 -9.85
CA VAL A 5 66.69 -19.14 -9.39
C VAL A 5 65.70 -18.09 -9.94
N PRO A 6 64.63 -18.48 -10.68
CA PRO A 6 63.68 -17.49 -11.18
C PRO A 6 62.83 -16.96 -10.02
N ILE A 7 62.79 -15.63 -9.84
CA ILE A 7 61.87 -14.94 -8.94
C ILE A 7 60.50 -14.81 -9.64
N VAL A 8 59.52 -15.53 -9.18
CA VAL A 8 58.13 -15.38 -9.60
C VAL A 8 57.51 -14.23 -8.79
N ILE A 9 57.28 -13.07 -9.45
CA ILE A 9 56.55 -11.95 -8.86
C ILE A 9 55.06 -12.23 -9.01
N LEU A 10 54.37 -12.56 -7.91
CA LEU A 10 52.94 -12.69 -7.89
C LEU A 10 52.30 -11.27 -7.78
N ILE A 11 51.77 -10.77 -8.89
CA ILE A 11 51.02 -9.52 -8.91
C ILE A 11 49.61 -9.80 -8.41
N LEU A 12 49.34 -9.46 -7.16
CA LEU A 12 47.98 -9.43 -6.60
C LEU A 12 47.24 -8.22 -7.22
N ILE A 13 46.37 -8.50 -8.19
CA ILE A 13 45.42 -7.48 -8.69
C ILE A 13 44.31 -7.40 -7.65
N PRO A 14 44.09 -6.23 -6.97
CA PRO A 14 42.95 -6.09 -6.08
C PRO A 14 41.67 -6.16 -6.89
N SER A 15 40.85 -7.18 -6.63
CA SER A 15 39.51 -7.27 -7.17
C SER A 15 38.69 -6.14 -6.53
N VAL A 16 38.46 -5.08 -7.30
CA VAL A 16 37.50 -4.04 -6.89
C VAL A 16 36.11 -4.67 -6.95
N LEU A 17 35.58 -5.08 -5.80
CA LEU A 17 34.17 -5.41 -5.64
C LEU A 17 33.37 -4.15 -5.93
N THR A 18 32.89 -4.01 -7.15
CA THR A 18 31.85 -3.02 -7.48
C THR A 18 30.57 -3.45 -6.79
N ILE A 19 30.28 -2.86 -5.63
CA ILE A 19 28.97 -2.96 -5.01
C ILE A 19 28.03 -2.22 -5.95
N SER A 20 27.26 -2.96 -6.73
CA SER A 20 26.20 -2.38 -7.56
C SER A 20 25.21 -1.69 -6.63
N LYS A 21 24.95 -0.40 -6.86
CA LYS A 21 23.90 0.33 -6.15
C LYS A 21 22.60 -0.45 -6.35
N PRO A 22 21.82 -0.73 -5.27
CA PRO A 22 20.55 -1.44 -5.43
C PRO A 22 19.68 -0.68 -6.44
N SER A 23 19.03 -1.41 -7.33
CA SER A 23 18.13 -0.83 -8.33
C SER A 23 17.01 -0.11 -7.66
N THR A 24 16.74 1.12 -8.08
CA THR A 24 15.61 1.92 -7.56
C THR A 24 14.29 1.27 -7.93
N VAL A 25 13.43 1.05 -6.95
CA VAL A 25 12.07 0.53 -7.15
C VAL A 25 11.15 1.67 -7.55
N LYS A 26 10.50 1.56 -8.69
CA LYS A 26 9.59 2.58 -9.22
C LYS A 26 8.15 2.23 -8.87
N LEU A 27 7.47 3.10 -8.10
CA LEU A 27 6.11 2.87 -7.64
C LEU A 27 5.14 3.90 -8.22
N ILE A 28 3.96 3.40 -8.65
CA ILE A 28 2.72 4.17 -8.70
C ILE A 28 1.87 3.66 -7.55
N ILE A 29 1.29 4.54 -6.75
CA ILE A 29 0.45 4.16 -5.61
C ILE A 29 -0.96 4.69 -5.85
N ASP A 30 -1.95 3.80 -5.90
CA ASP A 30 -3.38 4.09 -5.98
C ASP A 30 -3.98 3.95 -4.58
N THR A 31 -4.65 4.98 -4.07
CA THR A 31 -4.99 5.10 -2.65
C THR A 31 -6.35 5.77 -2.44
N ASP A 32 -7.13 5.33 -1.46
CA ASP A 32 -8.32 6.03 -0.99
C ASP A 32 -8.03 6.97 0.19
N GLY A 33 -6.75 7.05 0.63
CA GLY A 33 -6.18 8.12 1.42
C GLY A 33 -6.63 8.17 2.87
N VAL A 34 -7.03 7.06 3.49
CA VAL A 34 -7.27 7.00 4.93
C VAL A 34 -5.96 6.80 5.71
N TYR A 35 -5.97 6.79 7.03
CA TYR A 35 -4.72 6.92 7.81
C TYR A 35 -3.72 5.75 7.63
N ASP A 36 -4.19 4.54 7.31
CA ASP A 36 -3.32 3.38 7.04
C ASP A 36 -2.65 3.49 5.67
N ASP A 37 -3.36 3.99 4.64
CA ASP A 37 -2.73 4.43 3.38
C ASP A 37 -1.61 5.45 3.65
N ILE A 38 -1.90 6.46 4.48
CA ILE A 38 -0.93 7.52 4.78
C ILE A 38 0.32 6.95 5.47
N ARG A 39 0.20 5.90 6.29
CA ARG A 39 1.36 5.18 6.84
C ARG A 39 2.14 4.46 5.74
N GLY A 40 1.44 3.72 4.88
CA GLY A 40 2.06 3.05 3.73
C GLY A 40 2.78 4.05 2.80
N LEU A 41 2.11 5.16 2.45
CA LEU A 41 2.70 6.25 1.69
C LEU A 41 3.95 6.83 2.38
N SER A 42 3.93 6.97 3.71
CA SER A 42 5.09 7.47 4.46
C SER A 42 6.33 6.58 4.28
N ILE A 43 6.15 5.26 4.27
CA ILE A 43 7.23 4.31 4.00
C ILE A 43 7.76 4.51 2.57
N ALA A 44 6.89 4.54 1.56
CA ALA A 44 7.30 4.66 0.17
C ALA A 44 8.01 5.98 -0.13
N LEU A 45 7.48 7.10 0.37
CA LEU A 45 7.99 8.46 0.10
C LEU A 45 9.36 8.73 0.72
N THR A 46 9.70 8.03 1.81
CA THR A 46 10.95 8.27 2.54
C THR A 46 12.02 7.20 2.30
N HIS A 47 11.63 6.04 1.73
CA HIS A 47 12.56 4.93 1.52
C HIS A 47 13.65 5.28 0.49
N PRO A 48 14.96 5.09 0.81
CA PRO A 48 16.07 5.58 -0.01
C PRO A 48 16.21 4.92 -1.39
N ASN A 49 15.67 3.72 -1.57
CA ASN A 49 15.72 2.96 -2.82
C ASN A 49 14.38 2.96 -3.56
N VAL A 50 13.48 3.90 -3.24
CA VAL A 50 12.15 4.01 -3.87
C VAL A 50 12.01 5.34 -4.59
N GLU A 51 11.48 5.28 -5.80
CA GLU A 51 11.00 6.42 -6.56
C GLU A 51 9.47 6.29 -6.70
N VAL A 52 8.73 7.12 -5.97
CA VAL A 52 7.29 7.27 -6.18
C VAL A 52 7.09 8.17 -7.38
N ILE A 53 6.69 7.58 -8.52
CA ILE A 53 6.55 8.28 -9.79
C ILE A 53 5.26 9.11 -9.82
N ALA A 54 4.19 8.55 -9.25
CA ALA A 54 2.88 9.16 -9.19
C ALA A 54 2.06 8.56 -8.04
N ILE A 55 1.09 9.34 -7.57
CA ILE A 55 0.03 8.87 -6.70
C ILE A 55 -1.30 9.13 -7.42
N THR A 56 -2.14 8.12 -7.49
CA THR A 56 -3.51 8.22 -7.98
C THR A 56 -4.47 8.06 -6.82
N THR A 57 -5.60 8.78 -6.83
CA THR A 57 -6.58 8.68 -5.76
C THR A 57 -7.89 8.09 -6.27
N VAL A 58 -8.59 7.38 -5.42
CA VAL A 58 -9.85 6.70 -5.71
C VAL A 58 -10.83 6.93 -4.57
N HIS A 59 -12.13 6.74 -4.82
CA HIS A 59 -13.13 6.65 -3.76
C HIS A 59 -12.87 5.42 -2.88
N GLY A 60 -13.31 5.45 -1.65
CA GLY A 60 -13.19 4.33 -0.70
C GLY A 60 -13.59 4.78 0.69
N GLY A 61 -12.68 4.76 1.63
CA GLY A 61 -12.91 5.29 2.98
C GLY A 61 -13.26 6.78 3.00
N VAL A 62 -12.83 7.53 1.97
CA VAL A 62 -13.28 8.90 1.69
C VAL A 62 -13.43 9.12 0.18
N SER A 63 -13.92 10.30 -0.24
CA SER A 63 -13.96 10.65 -1.68
C SER A 63 -12.56 10.77 -2.27
N ALA A 64 -12.40 10.54 -3.57
CA ALA A 64 -11.10 10.69 -4.23
C ALA A 64 -10.51 12.10 -4.09
N ASN A 65 -11.34 13.14 -3.97
CA ASN A 65 -10.90 14.51 -3.70
C ASN A 65 -10.36 14.66 -2.27
N GLN A 66 -11.03 14.07 -1.27
CA GLN A 66 -10.55 14.07 0.11
C GLN A 66 -9.27 13.24 0.24
N SER A 67 -9.19 12.10 -0.44
CA SER A 67 -7.96 11.31 -0.55
C SER A 67 -6.79 12.16 -1.07
N ALA A 68 -7.01 12.92 -2.14
CA ALA A 68 -5.99 13.83 -2.69
C ALA A 68 -5.55 14.88 -1.66
N ALA A 69 -6.47 15.44 -0.89
CA ALA A 69 -6.13 16.39 0.17
C ALA A 69 -5.31 15.73 1.30
N ASN A 70 -5.62 14.50 1.65
CA ASN A 70 -4.86 13.73 2.64
C ASN A 70 -3.45 13.40 2.12
N VAL A 71 -3.33 12.99 0.86
CA VAL A 71 -2.05 12.76 0.16
C VAL A 71 -1.21 14.03 0.13
N ALA A 72 -1.79 15.20 -0.17
CA ALA A 72 -1.06 16.46 -0.16
C ALA A 72 -0.43 16.76 1.21
N ARG A 73 -1.10 16.40 2.30
CA ARG A 73 -0.58 16.58 3.66
C ARG A 73 0.63 15.67 3.94
N VAL A 74 0.60 14.39 3.57
CA VAL A 74 1.76 13.50 3.77
C VAL A 74 2.92 13.90 2.85
N LEU A 75 2.66 14.38 1.63
CA LEU A 75 3.71 14.93 0.76
C LEU A 75 4.43 16.10 1.42
N ARG A 76 3.69 17.03 2.03
CA ARG A 76 4.30 18.14 2.81
C ARG A 76 5.04 17.64 4.06
N ALA A 77 4.49 16.65 4.77
CA ALA A 77 5.14 16.09 5.96
C ALA A 77 6.46 15.38 5.64
N THR A 78 6.63 14.91 4.42
CA THR A 78 7.83 14.20 3.95
C THR A 78 8.73 15.03 3.05
N GLY A 79 8.37 16.31 2.73
CA GLY A 79 9.11 17.15 1.79
C GLY A 79 9.12 16.62 0.35
N ARG A 80 8.03 15.95 -0.08
CA ARG A 80 7.93 15.29 -1.38
C ARG A 80 6.81 15.86 -2.27
N GLU A 81 6.53 17.16 -2.14
CA GLU A 81 5.46 17.87 -2.87
C GLU A 81 5.62 17.84 -4.40
N SER A 82 6.80 17.49 -4.90
CA SER A 82 7.04 17.34 -6.34
C SER A 82 6.42 16.07 -6.93
N VAL A 83 6.03 15.09 -6.10
CA VAL A 83 5.37 13.87 -6.58
C VAL A 83 3.99 14.22 -7.13
N PRO A 84 3.70 13.85 -8.39
CA PRO A 84 2.42 14.18 -9.00
C PRO A 84 1.27 13.37 -8.40
N VAL A 85 0.15 14.07 -8.12
CA VAL A 85 -1.11 13.46 -7.66
C VAL A 85 -2.16 13.60 -8.76
N PHE A 86 -2.90 12.53 -9.04
CA PHE A 86 -3.97 12.48 -10.04
C PHE A 86 -5.25 11.98 -9.39
N ILE A 87 -6.30 12.80 -9.44
CA ILE A 87 -7.60 12.43 -8.90
C ILE A 87 -8.29 11.46 -9.86
N GLY A 88 -8.80 10.36 -9.35
CA GLY A 88 -9.44 9.30 -10.12
C GLY A 88 -10.93 9.17 -9.86
N ALA A 89 -11.41 7.93 -9.91
CA ALA A 89 -12.82 7.59 -9.80
C ALA A 89 -13.44 8.08 -8.50
N GLN A 90 -14.60 8.74 -8.63
CA GLN A 90 -15.37 9.25 -7.49
C GLN A 90 -16.38 8.21 -6.99
N ASP A 91 -16.74 7.25 -7.85
CA ASP A 91 -17.72 6.20 -7.58
C ASP A 91 -17.24 4.88 -8.14
N SER A 92 -17.80 3.77 -7.63
CA SER A 92 -17.61 2.42 -8.18
C SER A 92 -18.13 2.29 -9.61
N LEU A 93 -17.69 1.26 -10.35
CA LEU A 93 -18.15 0.98 -11.72
C LEU A 93 -19.67 0.78 -11.79
N VAL A 94 -20.26 0.22 -10.73
CA VAL A 94 -21.69 0.12 -10.54
C VAL A 94 -22.07 0.89 -9.26
N PRO A 95 -22.50 2.15 -9.36
CA PRO A 95 -22.80 2.98 -8.20
C PRO A 95 -23.89 2.37 -7.29
N LYS A 96 -23.65 2.33 -5.98
CA LYS A 96 -24.57 1.74 -5.00
C LYS A 96 -25.16 2.74 -4.02
N GLY A 97 -24.95 4.03 -4.25
CA GLY A 97 -25.32 5.09 -3.31
C GLY A 97 -24.23 5.32 -2.24
N PRO A 98 -24.50 6.26 -1.31
CA PRO A 98 -23.52 6.65 -0.32
C PRO A 98 -23.19 5.46 0.59
N ILE A 99 -21.90 5.15 0.71
CA ILE A 99 -21.39 4.15 1.63
C ILE A 99 -21.06 4.84 2.94
N GLN A 100 -21.44 4.22 4.05
CA GLN A 100 -21.18 4.76 5.37
C GLN A 100 -19.70 4.61 5.69
N VAL A 101 -18.99 5.71 5.80
CA VAL A 101 -17.57 5.75 6.23
C VAL A 101 -17.50 5.40 7.72
N TRP A 102 -16.43 4.75 8.13
CA TRP A 102 -16.17 4.43 9.54
C TRP A 102 -15.65 5.68 10.28
N GLU A 103 -16.55 6.65 10.47
CA GLU A 103 -16.19 7.92 11.10
C GLU A 103 -15.61 7.77 12.50
N ASP A 104 -16.05 6.75 13.25
CA ASP A 104 -15.54 6.49 14.61
C ASP A 104 -14.08 6.00 14.59
N LEU A 105 -13.67 5.32 13.51
CA LEU A 105 -12.32 4.83 13.32
C LEU A 105 -11.44 5.85 12.62
N PHE A 106 -11.88 6.34 11.46
CA PHE A 106 -11.07 7.18 10.56
C PHE A 106 -11.31 8.69 10.71
N GLY A 107 -12.39 9.11 11.37
CA GLY A 107 -12.84 10.50 11.35
C GLY A 107 -13.53 10.87 10.03
N THR A 108 -14.12 12.06 9.99
CA THR A 108 -14.88 12.56 8.82
C THR A 108 -14.02 12.81 7.58
N ASP A 109 -12.72 13.00 7.74
CA ASP A 109 -11.76 13.25 6.69
C ASP A 109 -10.88 12.02 6.35
N GLY A 110 -11.14 10.87 6.99
CA GLY A 110 -10.35 9.65 6.80
C GLY A 110 -9.03 9.61 7.59
N ILE A 111 -8.62 10.72 8.18
CA ILE A 111 -7.37 10.87 8.91
C ILE A 111 -7.54 11.56 10.27
N GLY A 112 -8.54 11.09 11.01
CA GLY A 112 -8.78 11.47 12.40
C GLY A 112 -9.65 12.71 12.61
N GLY A 113 -10.15 13.37 11.56
CA GLY A 113 -10.93 14.61 11.66
C GLY A 113 -10.09 15.79 12.17
N VAL A 114 -8.81 15.86 11.79
CA VAL A 114 -7.85 16.85 12.32
C VAL A 114 -7.26 17.77 11.21
N PRO A 115 -8.10 18.59 10.54
CA PRO A 115 -7.64 19.43 9.44
C PRO A 115 -6.59 20.45 9.85
N ASN A 116 -6.55 20.82 11.12
CA ASN A 116 -5.60 21.80 11.68
C ASN A 116 -4.28 21.18 12.17
N ALA A 117 -4.16 19.84 12.24
CA ALA A 117 -2.89 19.19 12.54
C ALA A 117 -1.87 19.49 11.42
N ILE A 118 -0.62 19.71 11.83
CA ILE A 118 0.46 20.09 10.89
C ILE A 118 0.99 18.84 10.17
N PRO A 119 1.11 18.87 8.82
CA PRO A 119 0.75 19.96 7.90
C PRO A 119 -0.77 20.17 7.79
N LYS A 120 -1.22 21.41 7.89
CA LYS A 120 -2.65 21.74 7.84
C LYS A 120 -3.25 21.42 6.46
N SER A 121 -4.54 21.04 6.44
CA SER A 121 -5.31 20.98 5.21
C SER A 121 -5.45 22.37 4.59
N GLN A 122 -5.36 22.45 3.28
CA GLN A 122 -5.45 23.69 2.51
C GLN A 122 -6.55 23.56 1.44
N PRO A 123 -7.29 24.64 1.10
CA PRO A 123 -8.29 24.57 0.03
C PRO A 123 -7.75 24.09 -1.31
N SER A 124 -6.49 24.41 -1.63
CA SER A 124 -5.78 23.95 -2.83
C SER A 124 -5.58 22.44 -2.88
N ASP A 125 -5.56 21.76 -1.74
CA ASP A 125 -5.34 20.31 -1.67
C ASP A 125 -6.46 19.53 -2.38
N PHE A 126 -7.69 20.04 -2.34
CA PHE A 126 -8.86 19.44 -2.99
C PHE A 126 -8.94 19.70 -4.50
N THR A 127 -8.12 20.61 -5.00
CA THR A 127 -8.12 21.04 -6.41
C THR A 127 -6.78 20.79 -7.08
N MET A 128 -5.87 20.05 -6.46
CA MET A 128 -4.56 19.68 -7.01
C MET A 128 -4.67 18.84 -8.29
N ALA A 129 -5.89 18.62 -8.78
CA ALA A 129 -6.16 17.89 -10.00
C ALA A 129 -5.32 18.47 -11.14
N ARG A 130 -4.35 17.71 -11.60
CA ARG A 130 -3.76 17.93 -12.90
C ARG A 130 -4.88 17.84 -13.95
N LYS A 131 -4.69 18.43 -15.12
CA LYS A 131 -5.67 18.35 -16.22
C LYS A 131 -6.02 16.90 -16.62
N GLN A 132 -5.18 15.94 -16.25
CA GLN A 132 -5.30 14.52 -16.54
C GLN A 132 -5.84 13.80 -15.30
N ASN A 133 -6.81 12.91 -15.49
CA ASN A 133 -7.32 12.04 -14.42
C ASN A 133 -6.40 10.83 -14.18
N ALA A 134 -6.62 10.12 -13.07
CA ALA A 134 -5.83 8.97 -12.66
C ALA A 134 -5.75 7.86 -13.72
N VAL A 135 -6.86 7.55 -14.39
CA VAL A 135 -6.92 6.48 -15.41
C VAL A 135 -5.99 6.78 -16.58
N ASP A 136 -6.06 8.01 -17.08
CA ASP A 136 -5.20 8.45 -18.17
C ASP A 136 -3.74 8.53 -17.74
N ALA A 137 -3.49 8.98 -16.51
CA ALA A 137 -2.15 9.02 -15.95
C ALA A 137 -1.53 7.62 -15.84
N LEU A 138 -2.27 6.62 -15.33
CA LEU A 138 -1.81 5.23 -15.27
C LEU A 138 -1.41 4.71 -16.65
N ILE A 139 -2.24 4.94 -17.67
CA ILE A 139 -1.97 4.51 -19.03
C ILE A 139 -0.72 5.19 -19.60
N GLU A 140 -0.61 6.52 -19.48
CA GLU A 140 0.49 7.28 -20.09
C GLU A 140 1.83 7.07 -19.35
N ILE A 141 1.82 6.98 -18.03
CA ILE A 141 3.04 6.72 -17.24
C ILE A 141 3.57 5.33 -17.58
N THR A 142 2.70 4.32 -17.67
CA THR A 142 3.15 2.96 -18.01
C THR A 142 3.61 2.81 -19.47
N LYS A 143 3.20 3.70 -20.39
CA LYS A 143 3.77 3.77 -21.75
C LYS A 143 5.17 4.38 -21.78
N SER A 144 5.40 5.38 -20.92
CA SER A 144 6.65 6.16 -20.92
C SER A 144 7.70 5.64 -19.96
N THR A 145 7.33 4.83 -18.97
CA THR A 145 8.19 4.35 -17.89
C THR A 145 8.12 2.84 -17.78
N SER A 146 9.27 2.20 -17.92
CA SER A 146 9.39 0.74 -17.73
C SER A 146 9.62 0.37 -16.26
N ASP A 147 9.35 -0.89 -15.94
CA ASP A 147 9.66 -1.50 -14.64
C ASP A 147 8.87 -0.93 -13.47
N VAL A 148 7.63 -0.49 -13.75
CA VAL A 148 6.74 0.10 -12.77
C VAL A 148 6.01 -0.98 -11.97
N ILE A 149 6.01 -0.84 -10.66
CA ILE A 149 5.13 -1.59 -9.75
C ILE A 149 3.96 -0.70 -9.38
N LEU A 150 2.74 -1.20 -9.57
CA LEU A 150 1.53 -0.55 -9.09
C LEU A 150 1.19 -1.12 -7.71
N VAL A 151 1.05 -0.24 -6.72
CA VAL A 151 0.53 -0.57 -5.39
C VAL A 151 -0.87 0.00 -5.26
N ALA A 152 -1.88 -0.86 -5.07
CA ALA A 152 -3.27 -0.43 -4.90
C ALA A 152 -3.69 -0.66 -3.43
N LEU A 153 -4.06 0.41 -2.75
CA LEU A 153 -4.41 0.42 -1.33
C LEU A 153 -5.92 0.62 -1.12
N GLY A 154 -6.64 1.13 -2.11
CA GLY A 154 -8.08 1.33 -2.12
C GLY A 154 -8.81 0.43 -3.14
N PRO A 155 -10.10 0.71 -3.41
CA PRO A 155 -10.88 0.01 -4.44
C PRO A 155 -10.21 0.07 -5.81
N LEU A 156 -10.31 -1.01 -6.59
CA LEU A 156 -9.53 -1.20 -7.82
C LEU A 156 -10.10 -0.48 -9.05
N THR A 157 -11.00 0.48 -8.85
CA THR A 157 -11.76 1.17 -9.90
C THR A 157 -10.87 1.83 -10.94
N ASN A 158 -9.82 2.55 -10.52
CA ASN A 158 -8.90 3.21 -11.45
C ASN A 158 -8.17 2.22 -12.34
N LEU A 159 -7.64 1.15 -11.78
CA LEU A 159 -6.93 0.10 -12.52
C LEU A 159 -7.88 -0.64 -13.48
N ALA A 160 -9.08 -0.99 -13.03
CA ALA A 160 -10.10 -1.64 -13.86
C ALA A 160 -10.51 -0.76 -15.05
N MET A 161 -10.70 0.54 -14.82
CA MET A 161 -10.98 1.51 -15.91
C MET A 161 -9.80 1.64 -16.88
N ALA A 162 -8.56 1.64 -16.37
CA ALA A 162 -7.37 1.67 -17.21
C ALA A 162 -7.26 0.42 -18.09
N ILE A 163 -7.53 -0.77 -17.52
CA ILE A 163 -7.57 -2.05 -18.26
C ILE A 163 -8.64 -2.02 -19.36
N ARG A 164 -9.84 -1.53 -19.04
CA ARG A 164 -10.93 -1.41 -20.04
C ARG A 164 -10.62 -0.43 -21.16
N LYS A 165 -9.95 0.68 -20.83
CA LYS A 165 -9.60 1.72 -21.79
C LYS A 165 -8.40 1.36 -22.67
N ASP A 166 -7.39 0.69 -22.10
CA ASP A 166 -6.17 0.24 -22.77
C ASP A 166 -5.75 -1.11 -22.22
N PRO A 167 -6.25 -2.25 -22.76
CA PRO A 167 -5.94 -3.59 -22.28
C PRO A 167 -4.44 -3.91 -22.26
N GLU A 168 -3.62 -3.24 -23.06
CA GLU A 168 -2.17 -3.44 -23.06
C GLU A 168 -1.48 -2.91 -21.79
N VAL A 169 -2.19 -2.14 -20.95
CA VAL A 169 -1.65 -1.64 -19.68
C VAL A 169 -1.15 -2.78 -18.78
N VAL A 170 -1.82 -3.93 -18.79
CA VAL A 170 -1.44 -5.12 -18.00
C VAL A 170 -0.07 -5.67 -18.37
N LYS A 171 0.38 -5.48 -19.62
CA LYS A 171 1.70 -5.95 -20.09
C LYS A 171 2.82 -4.97 -19.75
N ARG A 172 2.49 -3.73 -19.45
CA ARG A 172 3.45 -2.67 -19.14
C ARG A 172 3.74 -2.53 -17.65
N ILE A 173 2.78 -2.96 -16.81
CA ILE A 173 2.97 -3.01 -15.37
C ILE A 173 3.77 -4.27 -15.03
N ARG A 174 4.93 -4.08 -14.39
CA ARG A 174 5.80 -5.20 -13.98
C ARG A 174 5.14 -6.09 -12.92
N LYS A 175 4.46 -5.48 -11.96
CA LYS A 175 3.82 -6.16 -10.83
C LYS A 175 2.69 -5.29 -10.28
N VAL A 176 1.61 -5.92 -9.88
CA VAL A 176 0.57 -5.30 -9.05
C VAL A 176 0.64 -5.90 -7.66
N VAL A 177 0.77 -5.07 -6.64
CA VAL A 177 0.62 -5.45 -5.22
C VAL A 177 -0.58 -4.70 -4.69
N LEU A 178 -1.54 -5.41 -4.11
CA LEU A 178 -2.75 -4.76 -3.61
C LEU A 178 -3.07 -5.21 -2.17
N MET A 179 -3.63 -4.28 -1.40
CA MET A 179 -4.32 -4.58 -0.15
C MET A 179 -5.80 -4.72 -0.45
N GLY A 180 -6.37 -5.86 -0.11
CA GLY A 180 -7.80 -6.10 -0.30
C GLY A 180 -8.17 -7.55 -0.44
N GLY A 181 -9.48 -7.79 -0.49
CA GLY A 181 -10.02 -9.13 -0.60
C GLY A 181 -9.73 -10.02 0.61
N ASN A 182 -10.13 -11.27 0.47
CA ASN A 182 -9.93 -12.30 1.49
C ASN A 182 -9.88 -13.67 0.82
N TYR A 183 -9.35 -14.69 1.48
CA TYR A 183 -9.34 -16.06 0.95
C TYR A 183 -10.05 -17.08 1.86
N LEU A 184 -10.39 -16.68 3.09
CA LEU A 184 -11.14 -17.50 4.05
C LEU A 184 -12.56 -16.95 4.30
N GLY A 185 -12.98 -15.90 3.59
CA GLY A 185 -14.28 -15.28 3.79
C GLY A 185 -14.39 -14.46 5.07
N VAL A 186 -13.27 -14.01 5.63
CA VAL A 186 -13.24 -13.08 6.76
C VAL A 186 -13.36 -11.66 6.23
N GLY A 187 -14.52 -11.03 6.45
CA GLY A 187 -14.78 -9.65 6.05
C GLY A 187 -14.44 -8.65 7.15
N ASN A 188 -14.37 -7.38 6.76
CA ASN A 188 -14.15 -6.26 7.67
C ASN A 188 -15.15 -5.11 7.45
N SER A 189 -16.23 -5.35 6.71
CA SER A 189 -17.26 -4.35 6.49
C SER A 189 -18.32 -4.39 7.58
N GLN A 190 -18.90 -3.23 7.93
CA GLN A 190 -19.99 -3.14 8.91
C GLN A 190 -21.36 -3.64 8.39
N PHE A 191 -21.44 -4.04 7.12
CA PHE A 191 -22.70 -4.31 6.42
C PHE A 191 -23.12 -5.77 6.42
N ASN A 192 -22.79 -6.55 7.45
CA ASN A 192 -23.06 -7.99 7.49
C ASN A 192 -22.57 -8.73 6.23
N SER A 193 -21.49 -8.28 5.64
CA SER A 193 -20.84 -8.88 4.49
C SER A 193 -19.63 -9.70 4.93
N THR A 194 -19.36 -10.77 4.19
CA THR A 194 -18.14 -11.55 4.33
C THR A 194 -17.00 -11.02 3.46
N ALA A 195 -17.23 -9.92 2.74
CA ALA A 195 -16.23 -9.29 1.89
C ALA A 195 -15.30 -8.36 2.67
N GLU A 196 -14.10 -8.20 2.17
CA GLU A 196 -13.19 -7.13 2.57
C GLU A 196 -13.64 -5.79 1.95
N PHE A 197 -13.35 -4.69 2.63
CA PHE A 197 -13.88 -3.36 2.33
C PHE A 197 -13.55 -2.89 0.90
N ASN A 198 -12.30 -2.92 0.46
CA ASN A 198 -11.90 -2.44 -0.86
C ASN A 198 -12.59 -3.20 -1.99
N PHE A 199 -12.72 -4.52 -1.83
CA PHE A 199 -13.42 -5.37 -2.80
C PHE A 199 -14.94 -5.21 -2.72
N LEU A 200 -15.51 -4.93 -1.53
CA LEU A 200 -16.93 -4.63 -1.39
C LEU A 200 -17.29 -3.29 -2.02
N MET A 201 -16.40 -2.31 -1.95
CA MET A 201 -16.61 -0.97 -2.53
C MET A 201 -16.79 -1.03 -4.05
N ASP A 202 -16.01 -1.85 -4.75
CA ASP A 202 -16.16 -2.07 -6.20
C ASP A 202 -15.83 -3.51 -6.59
N PRO A 203 -16.77 -4.47 -6.37
CA PRO A 203 -16.57 -5.86 -6.73
C PRO A 203 -16.33 -6.08 -8.22
N GLU A 204 -16.99 -5.28 -9.07
CA GLU A 204 -16.82 -5.34 -10.52
C GLU A 204 -15.40 -4.95 -10.93
N ALA A 205 -14.83 -3.92 -10.33
CA ALA A 205 -13.45 -3.54 -10.57
C ALA A 205 -12.47 -4.62 -10.10
N ALA A 206 -12.69 -5.17 -8.90
CA ALA A 206 -11.89 -6.26 -8.37
C ALA A 206 -11.94 -7.48 -9.29
N HIS A 207 -13.12 -7.87 -9.77
CA HIS A 207 -13.29 -8.97 -10.74
C HIS A 207 -12.53 -8.71 -12.04
N ILE A 208 -12.62 -7.50 -12.61
CA ILE A 208 -11.91 -7.15 -13.84
C ILE A 208 -10.41 -7.27 -13.65
N VAL A 209 -9.88 -6.76 -12.56
CA VAL A 209 -8.43 -6.81 -12.26
C VAL A 209 -7.97 -8.25 -12.10
N LEU A 210 -8.62 -9.04 -11.24
CA LEU A 210 -8.24 -10.43 -10.99
C LEU A 210 -8.38 -11.33 -12.23
N SER A 211 -9.26 -10.96 -13.18
CA SER A 211 -9.42 -11.69 -14.44
C SER A 211 -8.45 -11.24 -15.54
N SER A 212 -7.73 -10.14 -15.33
CA SER A 212 -6.90 -9.52 -16.39
C SER A 212 -5.41 -9.54 -16.13
N ILE A 213 -4.98 -9.56 -14.87
CA ILE A 213 -3.58 -9.48 -14.48
C ILE A 213 -3.30 -10.30 -13.21
N HIS A 214 -2.13 -10.96 -13.19
CA HIS A 214 -1.64 -11.59 -11.96
C HIS A 214 -1.29 -10.55 -10.92
N THR A 215 -1.83 -10.70 -9.70
CA THR A 215 -1.59 -9.79 -8.59
C THR A 215 -0.96 -10.48 -7.38
N THR A 216 -0.26 -9.71 -6.57
CA THR A 216 0.13 -10.10 -5.20
C THR A 216 -0.84 -9.43 -4.25
N ILE A 217 -1.63 -10.21 -3.55
CA ILE A 217 -2.72 -9.75 -2.68
C ILE A 217 -2.27 -9.83 -1.24
N ILE A 218 -2.46 -8.73 -0.50
CA ILE A 218 -2.42 -8.71 0.96
C ILE A 218 -3.87 -8.81 1.44
N PRO A 219 -4.38 -10.00 1.74
CA PRO A 219 -5.76 -10.18 2.10
C PRO A 219 -6.03 -9.77 3.55
N TRP A 220 -7.26 -9.40 3.86
CA TRP A 220 -7.67 -9.05 5.22
C TRP A 220 -7.41 -10.16 6.24
N ASP A 221 -7.55 -11.41 5.82
CA ASP A 221 -7.24 -12.57 6.67
C ASP A 221 -5.82 -12.51 7.26
N THR A 222 -4.86 -12.06 6.48
CA THR A 222 -3.46 -11.92 6.93
C THR A 222 -3.29 -10.80 7.94
N CYS A 223 -4.01 -9.70 7.78
CA CYS A 223 -3.98 -8.58 8.71
C CYS A 223 -4.67 -8.92 10.02
N PHE A 224 -5.80 -9.63 9.96
CA PHE A 224 -6.71 -9.87 11.09
C PHE A 224 -6.36 -11.13 11.89
N LEU A 225 -6.17 -12.28 11.24
CA LEU A 225 -6.06 -13.57 11.94
C LEU A 225 -4.78 -13.73 12.75
N LYS A 226 -3.70 -13.06 12.36
CA LYS A 226 -2.41 -13.12 13.05
C LYS A 226 -2.18 -11.98 14.02
N GLY A 227 -3.16 -11.09 14.16
CA GLY A 227 -3.11 -9.93 15.04
C GLY A 227 -2.62 -10.20 16.47
N PRO A 228 -3.13 -11.21 17.21
CA PRO A 228 -2.72 -11.46 18.57
C PRO A 228 -1.23 -11.76 18.74
N GLU A 229 -0.64 -12.56 17.85
CA GLU A 229 0.78 -12.91 17.89
C GLU A 229 1.66 -11.72 17.51
N TYR A 230 1.22 -10.93 16.53
CA TYR A 230 1.97 -9.80 15.99
C TYR A 230 1.86 -8.53 16.85
N ASN A 231 0.76 -8.35 17.59
CA ASN A 231 0.61 -7.18 18.47
C ASN A 231 1.64 -7.07 19.57
N MET A 232 2.24 -8.17 19.99
CA MET A 232 3.39 -8.14 20.91
C MET A 232 4.66 -7.59 20.25
N ILE A 233 4.70 -7.55 18.90
CA ILE A 233 5.87 -7.20 18.09
C ILE A 233 5.69 -5.84 17.42
N VAL A 234 4.44 -5.43 17.13
CA VAL A 234 4.15 -4.14 16.51
C VAL A 234 4.35 -3.02 17.53
N ASN A 235 5.48 -2.35 17.43
CA ASN A 235 5.79 -1.21 18.29
C ASN A 235 5.50 0.12 17.57
N TYR A 236 4.22 0.40 17.39
CA TYR A 236 3.78 1.62 16.72
C TYR A 236 4.09 2.88 17.53
N GLU A 237 4.06 2.80 18.86
CA GLU A 237 4.36 3.93 19.75
C GLU A 237 5.77 4.49 19.52
N ASP A 238 6.76 3.65 19.25
CA ASP A 238 8.11 4.10 18.93
C ASP A 238 8.13 4.98 17.68
N SER A 239 7.35 4.64 16.65
CA SER A 239 7.26 5.45 15.44
C SER A 239 6.59 6.82 15.69
N LEU A 240 5.59 6.86 16.57
CA LEU A 240 4.88 8.09 16.92
C LEU A 240 5.71 9.04 17.81
N ASN A 241 6.69 8.52 18.53
CA ASN A 241 7.48 9.28 19.53
C ASN A 241 8.83 9.79 19.01
N GLN A 242 9.10 9.74 17.69
CA GLN A 242 10.40 10.13 17.12
C GLN A 242 10.66 11.64 17.07
N LYS A 243 9.70 12.49 17.44
CA LYS A 243 9.80 13.96 17.48
C LYS A 243 10.18 14.58 16.11
N THR A 244 9.79 13.96 15.02
CA THR A 244 9.95 14.48 13.66
C THR A 244 8.61 15.02 13.15
N PRO A 245 8.59 15.89 12.12
CA PRO A 245 7.35 16.36 11.51
C PRO A 245 6.41 15.22 11.11
N LEU A 246 6.95 14.17 10.50
CA LEU A 246 6.17 13.01 10.08
C LEU A 246 5.62 12.23 11.28
N SER A 247 6.40 11.99 12.34
CA SER A 247 5.90 11.29 13.53
C SER A 247 4.78 12.07 14.21
N TYR A 248 4.90 13.40 14.32
CA TYR A 248 3.81 14.26 14.85
C TYR A 248 2.57 14.19 13.96
N PHE A 249 2.74 14.24 12.64
CA PHE A 249 1.61 14.11 11.72
C PHE A 249 0.90 12.78 11.91
N LEU A 250 1.63 11.64 11.84
CA LEU A 250 1.08 10.30 12.04
C LEU A 250 0.42 10.15 13.42
N SER A 251 1.02 10.71 14.48
CA SER A 251 0.43 10.68 15.82
C SER A 251 -0.94 11.35 15.87
N ASN A 252 -1.08 12.51 15.23
CA ASN A 252 -2.35 13.25 15.22
C ASN A 252 -3.43 12.53 14.40
N ILE A 253 -3.10 12.11 13.16
CA ILE A 253 -4.09 11.52 12.26
C ILE A 253 -4.58 10.14 12.71
N THR A 254 -3.79 9.40 13.49
CA THR A 254 -4.14 8.08 14.01
C THR A 254 -4.73 8.10 15.42
N ALA A 255 -4.76 9.25 16.09
CA ALA A 255 -5.17 9.34 17.49
C ALA A 255 -6.61 8.82 17.71
N LYS A 256 -7.55 9.17 16.83
CA LYS A 256 -8.94 8.70 16.89
C LYS A 256 -9.04 7.19 16.72
N GLY A 257 -8.38 6.63 15.72
CA GLY A 257 -8.36 5.19 15.47
C GLY A 257 -7.73 4.41 16.62
N ARG A 258 -6.64 4.91 17.22
CA ARG A 258 -6.01 4.28 18.39
C ARG A 258 -6.95 4.30 19.61
N GLN A 259 -7.69 5.37 19.79
CA GLN A 259 -8.70 5.43 20.84
C GLN A 259 -9.84 4.44 20.59
N TYR A 260 -10.37 4.39 19.37
CA TYR A 260 -11.40 3.42 18.95
C TYR A 260 -10.95 1.98 19.21
N ASN A 261 -9.75 1.61 18.78
CA ASN A 261 -9.22 0.27 19.01
C ASN A 261 -9.11 -0.06 20.51
N LYS A 262 -8.70 0.90 21.33
CA LYS A 262 -8.63 0.72 22.78
C LYS A 262 -10.02 0.50 23.41
N GLU A 263 -11.03 1.27 22.98
CA GLU A 263 -12.40 1.20 23.49
C GLU A 263 -13.10 -0.09 23.06
N THR A 264 -12.85 -0.54 21.82
CA THR A 264 -13.42 -1.78 21.26
C THR A 264 -12.59 -3.02 21.53
N GLN A 265 -11.48 -2.88 22.25
CA GLN A 265 -10.50 -3.95 22.51
C GLN A 265 -9.98 -4.61 21.21
N GLN A 266 -9.96 -3.86 20.11
CA GLN A 266 -9.37 -4.31 18.86
C GLN A 266 -7.87 -4.11 18.90
N LEU A 267 -7.18 -4.99 18.21
CA LEU A 267 -5.74 -4.95 18.15
C LEU A 267 -5.30 -4.05 17.01
N TYR A 268 -4.20 -3.34 17.21
CA TYR A 268 -3.55 -2.61 16.14
C TYR A 268 -2.92 -3.58 15.13
N ALA A 269 -3.17 -3.38 13.86
CA ALA A 269 -2.59 -4.17 12.79
C ALA A 269 -1.93 -3.28 11.72
N PHE A 270 -0.91 -3.80 11.06
CA PHE A 270 -0.50 -3.30 9.76
C PHE A 270 -1.49 -3.79 8.71
N VAL A 271 -1.79 -2.93 7.74
CA VAL A 271 -2.72 -3.20 6.64
C VAL A 271 -2.04 -2.79 5.33
N ASP A 272 -2.20 -1.56 4.88
CA ASP A 272 -1.58 -1.01 3.67
C ASP A 272 -0.07 -0.93 3.74
N ASP A 273 0.46 -0.75 4.94
CA ASP A 273 1.89 -0.80 5.21
C ASP A 273 2.53 -2.09 4.66
N ILE A 274 1.82 -3.23 4.76
CA ILE A 274 2.30 -4.53 4.29
C ILE A 274 2.40 -4.53 2.77
N ALA A 275 1.39 -4.01 2.06
CA ALA A 275 1.39 -3.97 0.60
C ALA A 275 2.54 -3.13 0.06
N VAL A 276 2.76 -1.96 0.65
CA VAL A 276 3.90 -1.08 0.30
C VAL A 276 5.22 -1.77 0.61
N ALA A 277 5.38 -2.37 1.79
CA ALA A 277 6.61 -3.05 2.18
C ALA A 277 6.93 -4.24 1.26
N VAL A 278 5.92 -5.05 0.88
CA VAL A 278 6.07 -6.18 -0.08
C VAL A 278 6.39 -5.69 -1.49
N ALA A 279 5.88 -4.54 -1.90
CA ALA A 279 6.23 -3.92 -3.19
C ALA A 279 7.69 -3.46 -3.23
N ILE A 280 8.21 -2.94 -2.13
CA ILE A 280 9.61 -2.50 -1.98
C ILE A 280 10.56 -3.69 -1.87
N ASP A 281 10.23 -4.66 -1.00
CA ASP A 281 11.02 -5.86 -0.80
C ASP A 281 10.10 -7.09 -0.68
N SER A 282 10.08 -7.91 -1.73
CA SER A 282 9.25 -9.12 -1.75
C SER A 282 9.55 -10.12 -0.63
N LYS A 283 10.71 -10.04 0.02
CA LYS A 283 11.07 -10.89 1.18
C LYS A 283 10.30 -10.54 2.45
N VAL A 284 9.57 -9.42 2.47
CA VAL A 284 8.62 -9.11 3.54
C VAL A 284 7.49 -10.14 3.57
N ALA A 285 7.03 -10.62 2.42
CA ALA A 285 6.12 -11.76 2.34
C ALA A 285 6.89 -13.05 2.66
N THR A 286 6.69 -13.60 3.86
CA THR A 286 7.40 -14.81 4.32
C THR A 286 6.72 -16.09 3.89
N LYS A 287 5.40 -16.04 3.63
CA LYS A 287 4.64 -17.17 3.10
C LYS A 287 3.55 -16.69 2.16
N CYS A 288 3.39 -17.41 1.06
CA CYS A 288 2.40 -17.11 0.04
C CYS A 288 1.68 -18.38 -0.42
N MET A 289 0.45 -18.20 -0.91
CA MET A 289 -0.31 -19.21 -1.63
C MET A 289 -0.66 -18.69 -3.02
N ASN A 290 -0.54 -19.54 -4.04
CA ASN A 290 -1.03 -19.23 -5.38
C ASN A 290 -2.38 -19.91 -5.56
N LEU A 291 -3.43 -19.12 -5.69
CA LEU A 291 -4.82 -19.59 -5.73
C LEU A 291 -5.50 -19.01 -6.97
N CYS A 292 -6.24 -19.87 -7.71
CA CYS A 292 -7.16 -19.38 -8.72
C CYS A 292 -8.35 -18.72 -8.02
N ALA A 293 -8.63 -17.47 -8.33
CA ALA A 293 -9.60 -16.68 -7.60
C ALA A 293 -10.42 -15.77 -8.51
N THR A 294 -11.66 -15.52 -8.09
CA THR A 294 -12.57 -14.52 -8.66
C THR A 294 -13.32 -13.80 -7.55
N VAL A 295 -14.24 -12.91 -7.89
CA VAL A 295 -15.02 -12.12 -6.94
C VAL A 295 -16.49 -12.42 -7.13
N GLU A 296 -17.22 -12.59 -6.03
CA GLU A 296 -18.69 -12.74 -6.03
C GLU A 296 -19.36 -11.42 -6.42
N LEU A 297 -20.20 -11.46 -7.45
CA LEU A 297 -20.85 -10.28 -8.02
C LEU A 297 -22.35 -10.22 -7.82
N GLU A 298 -22.99 -11.32 -7.34
CA GLU A 298 -24.43 -11.34 -7.17
C GLU A 298 -24.90 -10.20 -6.24
N GLU A 299 -25.77 -9.34 -6.73
CA GLU A 299 -26.14 -8.08 -6.09
C GLU A 299 -26.73 -8.26 -4.67
N LYS A 300 -27.49 -9.35 -4.48
CA LYS A 300 -28.20 -9.63 -3.22
C LYS A 300 -27.50 -10.65 -2.32
N ALA A 301 -26.32 -11.15 -2.74
CA ALA A 301 -25.59 -12.12 -1.94
C ALA A 301 -24.90 -11.43 -0.74
N LEU A 302 -24.96 -12.08 0.43
CA LEU A 302 -24.18 -11.66 1.60
C LEU A 302 -22.66 -11.75 1.35
N THR A 303 -22.26 -12.53 0.36
CA THR A 303 -20.89 -12.76 -0.07
C THR A 303 -20.45 -11.81 -1.19
N ARG A 304 -21.29 -10.85 -1.61
CA ARG A 304 -20.91 -9.89 -2.65
C ARG A 304 -19.60 -9.17 -2.31
N GLY A 305 -18.64 -9.21 -3.23
CA GLY A 305 -17.30 -8.68 -3.02
C GLY A 305 -16.32 -9.64 -2.33
N GLN A 306 -16.80 -10.80 -1.82
CA GLN A 306 -15.93 -11.83 -1.28
C GLN A 306 -15.12 -12.48 -2.40
N VAL A 307 -13.89 -12.82 -2.12
CA VAL A 307 -13.07 -13.60 -3.05
C VAL A 307 -13.49 -15.06 -2.98
N ALA A 308 -13.90 -15.61 -4.12
CA ALA A 308 -14.15 -17.03 -4.30
C ALA A 308 -12.87 -17.70 -4.79
N VAL A 309 -12.41 -18.74 -4.07
CA VAL A 309 -11.18 -19.47 -4.34
C VAL A 309 -11.50 -20.85 -4.84
N ASP A 310 -10.85 -21.25 -5.94
CA ASP A 310 -10.89 -22.64 -6.42
C ASP A 310 -9.89 -23.51 -5.64
N TRP A 311 -10.34 -24.06 -4.53
CA TRP A 311 -9.55 -24.95 -3.70
C TRP A 311 -9.29 -26.32 -4.35
N LEU A 312 -10.13 -26.77 -5.28
CA LEU A 312 -9.97 -28.06 -5.95
C LEU A 312 -8.82 -28.05 -6.97
N SER A 313 -8.59 -26.92 -7.60
CA SER A 313 -7.44 -26.73 -8.51
C SER A 313 -6.14 -26.41 -7.77
N THR A 314 -6.16 -26.40 -6.44
CA THR A 314 -5.01 -26.09 -5.61
C THR A 314 -4.37 -27.36 -5.08
N LYS A 315 -3.09 -27.61 -5.41
CA LYS A 315 -2.31 -28.74 -4.89
C LYS A 315 -1.42 -28.30 -3.74
N TYR A 316 -1.45 -29.07 -2.66
CA TYR A 316 -0.49 -28.91 -1.57
C TYR A 316 0.86 -29.53 -1.99
N ASP A 317 1.93 -28.74 -1.87
CA ASP A 317 3.29 -29.20 -2.06
C ASP A 317 3.90 -29.54 -0.68
N PRO A 318 4.18 -30.82 -0.40
CA PRO A 318 4.71 -31.23 0.90
C PRO A 318 6.19 -30.86 1.13
N VAL A 319 6.89 -30.42 0.07
CA VAL A 319 8.32 -30.08 0.15
C VAL A 319 8.51 -28.66 0.67
N ASP A 320 7.76 -27.70 0.12
CA ASP A 320 7.84 -26.30 0.53
C ASP A 320 6.67 -25.85 1.41
N HIS A 321 5.77 -26.78 1.77
CA HIS A 321 4.57 -26.54 2.55
C HIS A 321 3.67 -25.45 1.97
N SER A 322 3.65 -25.27 0.66
CA SER A 322 2.85 -24.28 -0.06
C SER A 322 1.66 -24.92 -0.78
N PHE A 323 0.69 -24.07 -1.12
CA PHE A 323 -0.42 -24.45 -2.01
C PHE A 323 -0.17 -23.81 -3.37
N LYS A 324 -0.15 -24.61 -4.42
CA LYS A 324 0.06 -24.18 -5.81
C LYS A 324 -1.13 -24.49 -6.66
N ALA A 325 -1.54 -23.56 -7.52
CA ALA A 325 -2.56 -23.83 -8.51
C ALA A 325 -2.10 -24.99 -9.43
N SER A 326 -2.98 -25.96 -9.65
CA SER A 326 -2.67 -27.14 -10.47
C SER A 326 -2.90 -26.83 -11.94
N GLY A 327 -1.89 -26.24 -12.59
CA GLY A 327 -1.81 -26.15 -14.06
C GLY A 327 -2.21 -24.82 -14.67
N ASP A 328 -1.56 -24.52 -15.82
CA ASP A 328 -1.77 -23.34 -16.66
C ASP A 328 -3.08 -23.37 -17.49
N LYS A 329 -4.05 -24.13 -17.12
CA LYS A 329 -5.28 -24.24 -17.90
C LYS A 329 -6.36 -23.33 -17.32
N ASN A 330 -6.54 -22.19 -17.96
CA ASN A 330 -7.73 -21.33 -17.87
C ASN A 330 -8.98 -22.08 -18.35
N GLU A 331 -9.42 -23.07 -17.61
CA GLU A 331 -10.77 -23.61 -17.76
C GLU A 331 -11.71 -22.75 -16.93
N GLY A 332 -12.27 -21.71 -17.56
CA GLY A 332 -13.10 -20.69 -16.93
C GLY A 332 -12.23 -19.53 -16.41
N ASN A 333 -12.50 -18.30 -16.77
CA ASN A 333 -11.84 -16.99 -16.52
C ASN A 333 -11.18 -16.70 -15.15
N TRP A 334 -10.67 -17.71 -14.45
CA TRP A 334 -10.06 -17.60 -13.14
C TRP A 334 -8.54 -17.62 -13.28
N MET A 335 -7.92 -16.50 -13.03
CA MET A 335 -6.45 -16.39 -13.03
C MET A 335 -5.90 -16.77 -11.66
N SER A 336 -4.69 -17.32 -11.66
CA SER A 336 -3.92 -17.54 -10.44
C SER A 336 -3.46 -16.20 -9.87
N GLN A 337 -3.67 -16.00 -8.57
CA GLN A 337 -3.25 -14.84 -7.80
C GLN A 337 -2.32 -15.29 -6.68
N THR A 338 -1.37 -14.44 -6.27
CA THR A 338 -0.50 -14.72 -5.12
C THR A 338 -1.07 -14.07 -3.87
N PHE A 339 -1.55 -14.87 -2.92
CA PHE A 339 -2.00 -14.39 -1.61
C PHE A 339 -0.85 -14.47 -0.61
N VAL A 340 -0.50 -13.36 -0.02
CA VAL A 340 0.47 -13.30 1.09
C VAL A 340 -0.26 -13.75 2.35
N THR A 341 0.18 -14.86 2.95
CA THR A 341 -0.46 -15.44 4.15
C THR A 341 0.33 -15.20 5.42
N GLU A 342 1.61 -14.88 5.29
CA GLU A 342 2.47 -14.47 6.40
C GLU A 342 3.46 -13.40 5.94
N TYR A 343 3.80 -12.48 6.85
CA TYR A 343 4.76 -11.41 6.56
C TYR A 343 5.70 -11.17 7.75
N ASP A 344 6.84 -10.55 7.48
CA ASP A 344 7.81 -10.17 8.49
C ASP A 344 7.40 -8.85 9.16
N VAL A 345 6.69 -8.96 10.27
CA VAL A 345 6.19 -7.82 11.07
C VAL A 345 7.33 -6.93 11.55
N LYS A 346 8.47 -7.53 11.95
CA LYS A 346 9.62 -6.77 12.43
C LYS A 346 10.16 -5.87 11.34
N LYS A 347 10.25 -6.38 10.12
CA LYS A 347 10.73 -5.62 8.97
C LYS A 347 9.79 -4.47 8.60
N VAL A 348 8.47 -4.66 8.68
CA VAL A 348 7.51 -3.57 8.46
C VAL A 348 7.65 -2.50 9.56
N ASN A 349 7.80 -2.89 10.83
CA ASN A 349 8.12 -1.96 11.93
C ASN A 349 9.38 -1.14 11.66
N GLU A 350 10.46 -1.80 11.24
CA GLU A 350 11.73 -1.16 10.91
C GLU A 350 11.55 -0.16 9.77
N MET A 351 10.83 -0.53 8.69
CA MET A 351 10.57 0.36 7.56
C MET A 351 9.77 1.60 7.98
N LEU A 352 8.74 1.45 8.82
CA LEU A 352 7.96 2.59 9.33
C LEU A 352 8.80 3.46 10.27
N LEU A 353 9.58 2.85 11.15
CA LEU A 353 10.47 3.57 12.07
C LEU A 353 11.54 4.36 11.31
N ASP A 354 12.11 3.78 10.26
CA ASP A 354 13.09 4.45 9.40
C ASP A 354 12.45 5.60 8.62
N ALA A 355 11.20 5.42 8.16
CA ALA A 355 10.43 6.48 7.50
C ALA A 355 10.31 7.71 8.39
N VAL A 356 9.90 7.54 9.63
CA VAL A 356 9.72 8.66 10.55
C VAL A 356 11.03 9.27 11.03
N LYS A 357 12.11 8.50 11.14
CA LYS A 357 13.46 9.00 11.48
C LYS A 357 14.13 9.68 10.30
N GLY A 358 13.94 9.18 9.09
CA GLY A 358 14.59 9.68 7.87
C GLY A 358 14.03 11.00 7.35
N SER A 359 12.81 11.35 7.73
CA SER A 359 12.15 12.59 7.28
C SER A 359 12.83 13.89 7.71
N GLY A 360 13.86 13.81 8.58
CA GLY A 360 14.68 14.96 9.01
C GLY A 360 15.93 15.24 8.18
N LYS A 361 16.26 14.46 7.15
CA LYS A 361 17.52 14.62 6.39
C LYS A 361 17.50 15.72 5.31
N GLY A 362 16.41 16.46 5.15
CA GLY A 362 16.27 17.47 4.07
C GLY A 362 16.13 18.91 4.51
N THR A 363 15.77 19.20 5.74
CA THR A 363 15.66 20.58 6.27
C THR A 363 15.86 20.54 7.79
N GLU A 364 16.78 21.33 8.32
CA GLU A 364 16.80 21.62 9.75
C GLU A 364 15.52 22.40 10.09
N VAL A 365 14.49 21.67 10.50
CA VAL A 365 13.28 22.30 11.03
C VAL A 365 13.54 22.59 12.50
N THR A 366 13.89 23.81 12.80
CA THR A 366 14.01 24.26 14.19
C THR A 366 12.59 24.43 14.77
N ILE A 367 12.14 23.43 15.53
CA ILE A 367 10.89 23.55 16.28
C ILE A 367 11.18 24.40 17.52
N LYS A 368 10.77 25.65 17.52
CA LYS A 368 10.73 26.45 18.73
C LYS A 368 9.49 26.12 19.54
N LEU A 369 9.67 25.45 20.67
CA LEU A 369 8.62 25.28 21.66
C LEU A 369 8.47 26.63 22.39
N ASN A 370 7.34 27.29 22.25
CA ASN A 370 6.98 28.42 23.10
C ASN A 370 6.31 27.87 24.35
N ASP A 371 6.83 28.21 25.52
CA ASP A 371 6.40 27.74 26.83
C ASP A 371 4.95 28.13 27.25
N ASN A 372 4.23 28.84 26.37
CA ASN A 372 2.83 29.20 26.61
C ASN A 372 1.98 28.91 25.36
N ASN A 373 1.20 27.83 25.45
CA ASN A 373 0.14 27.40 24.51
C ASN A 373 0.57 27.00 23.06
N SER A 374 0.76 25.73 22.87
CA SER A 374 0.38 24.88 21.70
C SER A 374 0.28 25.56 20.31
N LEU A 375 1.25 26.33 19.89
CA LEU A 375 1.39 26.79 18.51
C LEU A 375 2.78 26.44 18.00
N PHE A 376 2.88 25.43 17.13
CA PHE A 376 4.10 25.10 16.41
C PHE A 376 4.18 25.99 15.18
N THR A 377 5.26 26.77 15.06
CA THR A 377 5.57 27.48 13.83
C THR A 377 6.73 26.75 13.15
N ILE A 378 6.50 26.20 11.97
CA ILE A 378 7.55 25.69 11.09
C ILE A 378 8.08 26.89 10.31
N VAL A 379 9.35 27.17 10.44
CA VAL A 379 10.08 28.17 9.64
C VAL A 379 11.01 27.44 8.70
#